data_356b7bb3f46e5037ff99f9d26e1831de
#
_entry.id   356b7bb3f46e5037ff99f9d26e1831de
#
_cell.length_a   1.000
_cell.length_b   1.000
_cell.length_c   1.000
_cell.angle_alpha   90.00
_cell.angle_beta   90.00
_cell.angle_gamma   90.00
#
_symmetry.space_group_name_H-M   'P 1'
#
loop_
_entity.id
_entity.type
_entity.pdbx_description
1 polymer ?
#
loop_
_entity_poly.entity_id
_entity_poly.type
_entity_poly.pdbx_seq_one_letter_code
_entity_poly.pdbx_strand_id
1 'polypeptide(L)'
;MARNKIALIGSGMIGGTLAHLAGLKELGDIVLFDIADGIPQGKGLDIAQSSPVEGFDANLTGASDYSAIEGADVCIVTAGVPRKPGMSRDDLLGINLKVMEQVGAGIKKYAPNAFVICITNPLDAMVWALQKFSGLPANKVVGMAGVLDSSRFRLFLAKEFNVSVQDVTAFVLGGHGDTMVPLARYSTVGGIPLTDLVTMGWVTKERLEEIIQRTRDGGAEIVGLLKTGLAYYAPAASAIEMAESYLKDKKRVLPCAAHLTGQYGVKDMYVGVPTVIGAGGVERIIDIDLNKTEKEAFDKSVGAVAGLCEACINIAPALK
;
A
#
# COMPACT_ATOMS: atom_id res chain seq x y z
N MET A 1 -12.05 -11.51 24.98
CA MET A 1 -10.88 -10.71 24.56
C MET A 1 -11.42 -9.42 23.96
N ALA A 2 -10.77 -8.29 24.18
CA ALA A 2 -11.14 -7.05 23.49
C ALA A 2 -10.94 -7.22 21.97
N ARG A 3 -11.78 -6.56 21.17
CA ARG A 3 -11.57 -6.51 19.71
C ARG A 3 -10.29 -5.74 19.39
N ASN A 4 -9.64 -6.07 18.28
CA ASN A 4 -8.53 -5.25 17.77
C ASN A 4 -9.02 -3.83 17.47
N LYS A 5 -8.12 -2.86 17.52
CA LYS A 5 -8.41 -1.47 17.19
C LYS A 5 -7.64 -1.04 15.93
N ILE A 6 -8.37 -0.55 14.94
CA ILE A 6 -7.83 -0.12 13.66
C ILE A 6 -8.03 1.39 13.55
N ALA A 7 -6.94 2.13 13.43
CA ALA A 7 -6.95 3.58 13.21
C ALA A 7 -6.71 3.89 11.73
N LEU A 8 -7.64 4.61 11.11
CA LEU A 8 -7.56 5.05 9.73
C LEU A 8 -7.24 6.55 9.72
N ILE A 9 -5.98 6.87 9.42
CA ILE A 9 -5.46 8.24 9.47
C ILE A 9 -5.60 8.87 8.10
N GLY A 10 -6.62 9.70 7.94
CA GLY A 10 -7.15 10.24 6.70
C GLY A 10 -8.52 9.64 6.38
N SER A 11 -9.56 10.47 6.42
CA SER A 11 -10.97 10.05 6.20
C SER A 11 -11.49 10.43 4.82
N GLY A 12 -10.61 10.46 3.80
CA GLY A 12 -10.97 10.67 2.40
C GLY A 12 -11.76 9.48 1.81
N MET A 13 -11.69 9.32 0.49
CA MET A 13 -12.38 8.21 -0.20
C MET A 13 -11.76 6.85 0.18
N ILE A 14 -10.45 6.76 0.22
CA ILE A 14 -9.75 5.53 0.65
C ILE A 14 -10.09 5.21 2.10
N GLY A 15 -10.02 6.20 3.02
CA GLY A 15 -10.29 6.00 4.44
C GLY A 15 -11.71 5.46 4.71
N GLY A 16 -12.73 6.02 4.07
CA GLY A 16 -14.10 5.51 4.17
C GLY A 16 -14.24 4.08 3.62
N THR A 17 -13.61 3.78 2.48
CA THR A 17 -13.62 2.42 1.91
C THR A 17 -12.89 1.41 2.80
N LEU A 18 -11.75 1.80 3.41
CA LEU A 18 -11.04 0.99 4.40
C LEU A 18 -11.94 0.66 5.59
N ALA A 19 -12.63 1.66 6.13
CA ALA A 19 -13.53 1.48 7.27
C ALA A 19 -14.65 0.48 6.95
N HIS A 20 -15.29 0.63 5.80
CA HIS A 20 -16.35 -0.28 5.37
C HIS A 20 -15.83 -1.72 5.20
N LEU A 21 -14.71 -1.90 4.48
CA LEU A 21 -14.11 -3.23 4.28
C LEU A 21 -13.65 -3.88 5.60
N ALA A 22 -13.09 -3.10 6.53
CA ALA A 22 -12.67 -3.61 7.83
C ALA A 22 -13.88 -4.05 8.68
N GLY A 23 -15.00 -3.30 8.60
CA GLY A 23 -16.27 -3.67 9.22
C GLY A 23 -16.82 -4.98 8.65
N LEU A 24 -16.99 -5.07 7.34
CA LEU A 24 -17.48 -6.27 6.64
C LEU A 24 -16.65 -7.53 6.93
N LYS A 25 -15.34 -7.38 7.14
CA LYS A 25 -14.44 -8.48 7.48
C LYS A 25 -14.31 -8.73 8.98
N GLU A 26 -14.99 -7.94 9.81
CA GLU A 26 -14.94 -7.99 11.26
C GLU A 26 -13.52 -8.03 11.85
N LEU A 27 -12.64 -7.17 11.30
CA LEU A 27 -11.23 -7.16 11.69
C LEU A 27 -10.98 -6.52 13.06
N GLY A 28 -11.90 -5.68 13.52
CA GLY A 28 -11.80 -4.98 14.80
C GLY A 28 -12.70 -3.74 14.86
N ASP A 29 -12.59 -2.97 15.93
CA ASP A 29 -13.21 -1.67 16.07
C ASP A 29 -12.41 -0.62 15.31
N ILE A 30 -13.09 0.36 14.70
CA ILE A 30 -12.51 1.26 13.72
C ILE A 30 -12.62 2.71 14.20
N VAL A 31 -11.50 3.41 14.16
CA VAL A 31 -11.43 4.86 14.37
C VAL A 31 -11.05 5.52 13.05
N LEU A 32 -11.97 6.31 12.49
CA LEU A 32 -11.64 7.23 11.40
C LEU A 32 -11.09 8.53 12.00
N PHE A 33 -9.89 8.90 11.62
CA PHE A 33 -9.25 10.15 12.05
C PHE A 33 -9.03 11.09 10.86
N ASP A 34 -9.38 12.34 10.99
CA ASP A 34 -9.04 13.40 10.03
C ASP A 34 -8.98 14.76 10.73
N ILE A 35 -8.15 15.67 10.22
CA ILE A 35 -8.07 17.04 10.70
C ILE A 35 -9.30 17.90 10.31
N ALA A 36 -10.06 17.45 9.29
CA ALA A 36 -11.30 18.07 8.84
C ALA A 36 -12.45 17.60 9.74
N ASP A 37 -12.80 18.43 10.72
CA ASP A 37 -13.87 18.11 11.66
C ASP A 37 -15.21 17.85 10.96
N GLY A 38 -15.98 16.88 11.48
CA GLY A 38 -17.25 16.44 10.92
C GLY A 38 -17.11 15.35 9.85
N ILE A 39 -16.04 15.33 9.06
CA ILE A 39 -15.84 14.34 7.99
C ILE A 39 -15.67 12.92 8.56
N PRO A 40 -14.74 12.66 9.49
CA PRO A 40 -14.58 11.32 10.05
C PRO A 40 -15.82 10.87 10.85
N GLN A 41 -16.47 11.78 11.57
CA GLN A 41 -17.67 11.49 12.33
C GLN A 41 -18.84 11.11 11.41
N GLY A 42 -19.09 11.91 10.36
CA GLY A 42 -20.15 11.65 9.40
C GLY A 42 -19.98 10.32 8.67
N LYS A 43 -18.76 10.02 8.17
CA LYS A 43 -18.47 8.72 7.54
C LYS A 43 -18.55 7.55 8.51
N GLY A 44 -18.05 7.71 9.73
CA GLY A 44 -18.17 6.68 10.76
C GLY A 44 -19.61 6.34 11.06
N LEU A 45 -20.48 7.36 11.19
CA LEU A 45 -21.91 7.17 11.43
C LEU A 45 -22.63 6.51 10.24
N ASP A 46 -22.33 6.94 9.00
CA ASP A 46 -22.94 6.37 7.80
C ASP A 46 -22.61 4.88 7.65
N ILE A 47 -21.32 4.52 7.81
CA ILE A 47 -20.88 3.13 7.75
C ILE A 47 -21.46 2.31 8.91
N ALA A 48 -21.53 2.88 10.13
CA ALA A 48 -22.17 2.23 11.26
C ALA A 48 -23.63 1.92 11.01
N GLN A 49 -24.37 2.79 10.29
CA GLN A 49 -25.75 2.56 9.88
C GLN A 49 -25.91 1.44 8.85
N SER A 50 -24.87 1.06 8.13
CA SER A 50 -24.89 -0.12 7.25
C SER A 50 -24.77 -1.44 8.03
N SER A 51 -24.24 -1.42 9.26
CA SER A 51 -23.92 -2.63 10.01
C SER A 51 -25.13 -3.54 10.30
N PRO A 52 -26.35 -3.02 10.60
CA PRO A 52 -27.53 -3.88 10.78
C PRO A 52 -27.96 -4.60 9.52
N VAL A 53 -27.66 -4.06 8.34
CA VAL A 53 -27.98 -4.64 7.02
C VAL A 53 -26.94 -5.67 6.61
N GLU A 54 -25.65 -5.33 6.81
CA GLU A 54 -24.50 -6.15 6.42
C GLU A 54 -24.16 -7.23 7.46
N GLY A 55 -24.63 -7.10 8.71
CA GLY A 55 -24.48 -8.11 9.75
C GLY A 55 -23.10 -8.11 10.42
N PHE A 56 -22.49 -6.95 10.64
CA PHE A 56 -21.26 -6.82 11.42
C PHE A 56 -21.45 -5.94 12.66
N ASP A 57 -20.68 -6.23 13.75
CA ASP A 57 -20.80 -5.56 15.05
C ASP A 57 -19.57 -4.69 15.42
N ALA A 58 -18.73 -4.34 14.43
CA ALA A 58 -17.60 -3.46 14.67
C ALA A 58 -18.07 -2.07 15.13
N ASN A 59 -17.46 -1.52 16.18
CA ASN A 59 -17.69 -0.14 16.56
C ASN A 59 -16.94 0.81 15.62
N LEU A 60 -17.64 1.82 15.07
CA LEU A 60 -17.07 2.83 14.20
C LEU A 60 -17.19 4.20 14.84
N THR A 61 -16.07 4.87 15.03
CA THR A 61 -16.00 6.23 15.57
C THR A 61 -15.22 7.15 14.63
N GLY A 62 -15.59 8.44 14.63
CA GLY A 62 -14.84 9.48 13.93
C GLY A 62 -14.26 10.48 14.92
N ALA A 63 -13.05 10.95 14.70
CA ALA A 63 -12.37 11.90 15.57
C ALA A 63 -11.42 12.83 14.80
N SER A 64 -11.15 14.01 15.39
CA SER A 64 -10.18 14.97 14.88
C SER A 64 -9.04 15.25 15.86
N ASP A 65 -8.97 14.48 16.96
CA ASP A 65 -7.85 14.50 17.91
C ASP A 65 -7.11 13.16 17.91
N TYR A 66 -5.78 13.20 17.91
CA TYR A 66 -4.93 12.00 17.87
C TYR A 66 -5.09 11.08 19.07
N SER A 67 -5.59 11.55 20.23
CA SER A 67 -5.85 10.67 21.37
C SER A 67 -6.83 9.56 21.04
N ALA A 68 -7.69 9.75 20.03
CA ALA A 68 -8.65 8.74 19.60
C ALA A 68 -7.97 7.47 19.04
N ILE A 69 -6.74 7.55 18.54
CA ILE A 69 -5.99 6.38 18.03
C ILE A 69 -5.22 5.65 19.12
N GLU A 70 -5.33 6.07 20.39
CA GLU A 70 -4.59 5.46 21.50
C GLU A 70 -4.82 3.96 21.56
N GLY A 71 -3.71 3.21 21.66
CA GLY A 71 -3.72 1.75 21.75
C GLY A 71 -4.15 1.03 20.48
N ALA A 72 -4.14 1.68 19.30
CA ALA A 72 -4.44 1.01 18.03
C ALA A 72 -3.44 -0.12 17.74
N ASP A 73 -3.95 -1.27 17.29
CA ASP A 73 -3.15 -2.41 16.84
C ASP A 73 -2.62 -2.19 15.42
N VAL A 74 -3.41 -1.52 14.58
CA VAL A 74 -3.06 -1.18 13.20
C VAL A 74 -3.39 0.29 12.93
N CYS A 75 -2.45 1.01 12.33
CA CYS A 75 -2.67 2.34 11.76
C CYS A 75 -2.53 2.28 10.23
N ILE A 76 -3.55 2.67 9.48
CA ILE A 76 -3.49 2.80 8.02
C ILE A 76 -3.49 4.28 7.66
N VAL A 77 -2.42 4.74 7.02
CA VAL A 77 -2.17 6.17 6.75
C VAL A 77 -2.48 6.48 5.30
N THR A 78 -3.53 7.26 5.09
CA THR A 78 -3.94 7.81 3.79
C THR A 78 -3.89 9.33 3.78
N ALA A 79 -3.55 9.94 4.92
CA ALA A 79 -3.44 11.38 5.08
C ALA A 79 -2.39 11.97 4.13
N GLY A 80 -2.73 13.06 3.48
CA GLY A 80 -1.91 13.74 2.49
C GLY A 80 -2.76 14.33 1.37
N VAL A 81 -2.11 15.09 0.49
CA VAL A 81 -2.78 15.67 -0.66
C VAL A 81 -2.42 14.91 -1.94
N PRO A 82 -3.35 14.71 -2.87
CA PRO A 82 -3.05 14.21 -4.19
C PRO A 82 -2.38 15.34 -5.02
N ARG A 83 -1.63 14.95 -6.05
CA ARG A 83 -1.07 15.92 -7.00
C ARG A 83 -2.20 16.66 -7.71
N LYS A 84 -2.16 18.00 -7.65
CA LYS A 84 -3.12 18.86 -8.35
C LYS A 84 -2.50 19.42 -9.64
N PRO A 85 -3.32 19.80 -10.62
CA PRO A 85 -2.82 20.51 -11.81
C PRO A 85 -2.01 21.76 -11.40
N GLY A 86 -0.84 21.94 -12.02
CA GLY A 86 0.07 23.06 -11.71
C GLY A 86 0.98 22.85 -10.50
N MET A 87 0.82 21.79 -9.72
CA MET A 87 1.67 21.46 -8.60
C MET A 87 2.96 20.76 -9.09
N SER A 88 4.11 21.26 -8.69
CA SER A 88 5.39 20.61 -8.95
C SER A 88 5.52 19.34 -8.10
N ARG A 89 6.52 18.49 -8.44
CA ARG A 89 6.85 17.30 -7.63
C ARG A 89 7.33 17.69 -6.24
N ASP A 90 8.16 18.74 -6.15
CA ASP A 90 8.75 19.20 -4.89
C ASP A 90 7.70 19.84 -3.97
N ASP A 91 6.72 20.57 -4.54
CA ASP A 91 5.58 21.08 -3.77
C ASP A 91 4.80 19.93 -3.12
N LEU A 92 4.50 18.88 -3.89
CA LEU A 92 3.80 17.71 -3.36
C LEU A 92 4.59 17.01 -2.26
N LEU A 93 5.90 16.81 -2.48
CA LEU A 93 6.80 16.23 -1.48
C LEU A 93 6.81 17.07 -0.21
N GLY A 94 7.00 18.39 -0.32
CA GLY A 94 7.06 19.29 0.83
C GLY A 94 5.77 19.31 1.67
N ILE A 95 4.61 19.27 1.02
CA ILE A 95 3.32 19.21 1.72
C ILE A 95 3.18 17.86 2.43
N ASN A 96 3.38 16.75 1.72
CA ASN A 96 3.15 15.42 2.27
C ASN A 96 4.21 15.03 3.32
N LEU A 97 5.44 15.56 3.24
CA LEU A 97 6.43 15.40 4.32
C LEU A 97 5.96 16.02 5.64
N LYS A 98 5.40 17.23 5.61
CA LYS A 98 4.82 17.86 6.82
C LYS A 98 3.67 17.05 7.40
N VAL A 99 2.85 16.45 6.52
CA VAL A 99 1.79 15.53 6.96
C VAL A 99 2.39 14.28 7.61
N MET A 100 3.41 13.66 7.01
CA MET A 100 4.06 12.48 7.59
C MET A 100 4.75 12.78 8.93
N GLU A 101 5.31 13.97 9.11
CA GLU A 101 5.87 14.43 10.39
C GLU A 101 4.79 14.48 11.49
N GLN A 102 3.65 15.12 11.21
CA GLN A 102 2.52 15.20 12.15
C GLN A 102 1.93 13.83 12.47
N VAL A 103 1.70 13.02 11.44
CA VAL A 103 1.19 11.65 11.58
C VAL A 103 2.17 10.78 12.37
N GLY A 104 3.46 10.84 12.05
CA GLY A 104 4.50 10.12 12.76
C GLY A 104 4.57 10.47 14.25
N ALA A 105 4.49 11.76 14.59
CA ALA A 105 4.42 12.23 15.97
C ALA A 105 3.17 11.74 16.70
N GLY A 106 2.00 11.75 16.03
CA GLY A 106 0.75 11.25 16.57
C GLY A 106 0.80 9.74 16.87
N ILE A 107 1.27 8.94 15.92
CA ILE A 107 1.43 7.49 16.09
C ILE A 107 2.43 7.18 17.19
N LYS A 108 3.58 7.83 17.21
CA LYS A 108 4.60 7.66 18.25
C LYS A 108 4.04 7.88 19.65
N LYS A 109 3.19 8.90 19.82
CA LYS A 109 2.63 9.27 21.12
C LYS A 109 1.50 8.34 21.57
N TYR A 110 0.58 7.98 20.67
CA TYR A 110 -0.68 7.34 21.04
C TYR A 110 -0.77 5.85 20.62
N ALA A 111 -0.03 5.44 19.60
CA ALA A 111 -0.06 4.06 19.11
C ALA A 111 1.36 3.51 18.80
N PRO A 112 2.31 3.57 19.78
CA PRO A 112 3.73 3.23 19.54
C PRO A 112 3.98 1.75 19.20
N ASN A 113 3.01 0.88 19.44
CA ASN A 113 3.11 -0.56 19.16
C ASN A 113 2.35 -0.99 17.90
N ALA A 114 1.67 -0.06 17.22
CA ALA A 114 0.86 -0.36 16.05
C ALA A 114 1.70 -0.89 14.87
N PHE A 115 1.09 -1.76 14.08
CA PHE A 115 1.55 -2.03 12.73
C PHE A 115 1.04 -0.92 11.80
N VAL A 116 1.94 -0.27 11.09
CA VAL A 116 1.64 0.93 10.30
C VAL A 116 1.71 0.62 8.81
N ILE A 117 0.62 0.84 8.09
CA ILE A 117 0.53 0.69 6.64
C ILE A 117 0.39 2.09 6.01
N CYS A 118 1.38 2.51 5.26
CA CYS A 118 1.37 3.78 4.53
C CYS A 118 0.79 3.61 3.13
N ILE A 119 -0.12 4.51 2.71
CA ILE A 119 -0.70 4.58 1.36
C ILE A 119 -0.37 5.93 0.69
N THR A 120 0.02 6.93 1.47
CA THR A 120 0.28 8.29 1.00
C THR A 120 1.37 8.34 -0.07
N ASN A 121 1.09 9.06 -1.17
CA ASN A 121 2.04 9.20 -2.29
C ASN A 121 2.91 10.47 -2.19
N PRO A 122 4.13 10.45 -2.76
CA PRO A 122 4.80 9.30 -3.42
C PRO A 122 5.21 8.24 -2.39
N LEU A 123 4.65 7.04 -2.56
CA LEU A 123 4.59 6.03 -1.51
C LEU A 123 5.95 5.70 -0.88
N ASP A 124 6.94 5.34 -1.70
CA ASP A 124 8.22 4.82 -1.22
C ASP A 124 8.96 5.85 -0.35
N ALA A 125 8.88 7.13 -0.72
CA ALA A 125 9.45 8.23 0.06
C ALA A 125 8.61 8.53 1.31
N MET A 126 7.28 8.47 1.22
CA MET A 126 6.41 8.78 2.36
C MET A 126 6.45 7.70 3.44
N VAL A 127 6.51 6.42 3.09
CA VAL A 127 6.68 5.35 4.08
C VAL A 127 8.04 5.42 4.77
N TRP A 128 9.09 5.73 4.02
CA TRP A 128 10.43 5.96 4.55
C TRP A 128 10.46 7.15 5.53
N ALA A 129 9.89 8.29 5.15
CA ALA A 129 9.82 9.47 6.01
C ALA A 129 8.94 9.21 7.25
N LEU A 130 7.80 8.54 7.10
CA LEU A 130 6.91 8.19 8.20
C LEU A 130 7.62 7.32 9.24
N GLN A 131 8.39 6.32 8.80
CA GLN A 131 9.17 5.48 9.69
C GLN A 131 10.21 6.31 10.47
N LYS A 132 10.93 7.20 9.80
CA LYS A 132 11.90 8.11 10.42
C LYS A 132 11.25 9.04 11.46
N PHE A 133 10.15 9.70 11.12
CA PHE A 133 9.45 10.61 12.00
C PHE A 133 8.77 9.91 13.19
N SER A 134 8.20 8.74 12.98
CA SER A 134 7.58 7.97 14.05
C SER A 134 8.59 7.30 14.97
N GLY A 135 9.78 6.96 14.45
CA GLY A 135 10.80 6.21 15.17
C GLY A 135 10.37 4.78 15.54
N LEU A 136 9.32 4.25 14.90
CA LEU A 136 8.90 2.87 15.10
C LEU A 136 9.92 1.91 14.49
N PRO A 137 10.01 0.67 15.00
CA PRO A 137 10.83 -0.38 14.37
C PRO A 137 10.44 -0.57 12.89
N ALA A 138 11.44 -0.74 12.01
CA ALA A 138 11.21 -0.81 10.57
C ALA A 138 10.29 -1.98 10.16
N ASN A 139 10.28 -3.10 10.90
CA ASN A 139 9.37 -4.21 10.67
C ASN A 139 7.91 -3.92 11.05
N LYS A 140 7.64 -2.81 11.73
CA LYS A 140 6.28 -2.35 12.07
C LYS A 140 5.74 -1.30 11.11
N VAL A 141 6.53 -0.83 10.14
CA VAL A 141 6.11 0.16 9.15
C VAL A 141 6.30 -0.41 7.75
N VAL A 142 5.27 -0.34 6.92
CA VAL A 142 5.27 -0.91 5.58
C VAL A 142 4.44 -0.04 4.63
N GLY A 143 4.81 -0.03 3.34
CA GLY A 143 4.06 0.67 2.31
C GLY A 143 3.17 -0.26 1.49
N MET A 144 1.92 0.15 1.25
CA MET A 144 1.01 -0.53 0.32
C MET A 144 1.37 -0.12 -1.11
N ALA A 145 2.02 -1.02 -1.84
CA ALA A 145 2.56 -0.81 -3.19
C ALA A 145 2.23 -1.99 -4.11
N GLY A 146 3.11 -2.96 -4.17
CA GLY A 146 3.02 -4.10 -5.07
C GLY A 146 1.77 -4.97 -4.88
N VAL A 147 1.13 -4.97 -3.71
CA VAL A 147 -0.16 -5.65 -3.51
C VAL A 147 -1.20 -5.10 -4.49
N LEU A 148 -1.31 -3.77 -4.59
CA LEU A 148 -2.18 -3.09 -5.54
C LEU A 148 -1.73 -3.32 -6.99
N ASP A 149 -0.44 -3.15 -7.27
CA ASP A 149 0.09 -3.27 -8.63
C ASP A 149 -0.04 -4.70 -9.15
N SER A 150 0.22 -5.69 -8.29
CA SER A 150 0.01 -7.11 -8.61
C SER A 150 -1.48 -7.43 -8.80
N SER A 151 -2.39 -6.79 -8.06
CA SER A 151 -3.84 -7.01 -8.25
C SER A 151 -4.31 -6.54 -9.64
N ARG A 152 -3.77 -5.44 -10.16
CA ARG A 152 -4.00 -4.97 -11.53
C ARG A 152 -3.49 -5.99 -12.54
N PHE A 153 -2.25 -6.45 -12.36
CA PHE A 153 -1.64 -7.45 -13.24
C PHE A 153 -2.44 -8.76 -13.24
N ARG A 154 -2.84 -9.25 -12.07
CA ARG A 154 -3.71 -10.43 -11.92
C ARG A 154 -5.04 -10.27 -12.65
N LEU A 155 -5.69 -9.12 -12.52
CA LEU A 155 -6.95 -8.83 -13.20
C LEU A 155 -6.80 -8.86 -14.73
N PHE A 156 -5.76 -8.23 -15.26
CA PHE A 156 -5.55 -8.17 -16.72
C PHE A 156 -5.17 -9.53 -17.29
N LEU A 157 -4.36 -10.31 -16.58
CA LEU A 157 -4.05 -11.70 -16.94
C LEU A 157 -5.30 -12.59 -16.88
N ALA A 158 -6.11 -12.49 -15.83
CA ALA A 158 -7.33 -13.28 -15.71
C ALA A 158 -8.31 -13.01 -16.87
N LYS A 159 -8.44 -11.75 -17.28
CA LYS A 159 -9.25 -11.37 -18.44
C LYS A 159 -8.66 -11.91 -19.75
N GLU A 160 -7.34 -11.85 -19.95
CA GLU A 160 -6.67 -12.35 -21.15
C GLU A 160 -6.89 -13.86 -21.31
N PHE A 161 -6.68 -14.61 -20.24
CA PHE A 161 -6.82 -16.07 -20.25
C PHE A 161 -8.25 -16.55 -20.03
N ASN A 162 -9.21 -15.65 -19.78
CA ASN A 162 -10.60 -15.98 -19.46
C ASN A 162 -10.73 -16.98 -18.30
N VAL A 163 -10.02 -16.71 -17.20
CA VAL A 163 -10.01 -17.52 -15.98
C VAL A 163 -10.39 -16.69 -14.76
N SER A 164 -10.66 -17.36 -13.63
CA SER A 164 -10.87 -16.68 -12.35
C SER A 164 -9.62 -15.91 -11.90
N VAL A 165 -9.81 -14.74 -11.33
CA VAL A 165 -8.72 -13.99 -10.67
C VAL A 165 -8.10 -14.75 -9.48
N GLN A 166 -8.79 -15.76 -8.94
CA GLN A 166 -8.29 -16.61 -7.85
C GLN A 166 -7.18 -17.56 -8.33
N ASP A 167 -7.19 -17.91 -9.63
CA ASP A 167 -6.19 -18.81 -10.22
C ASP A 167 -4.96 -18.07 -10.74
N VAL A 168 -4.91 -16.75 -10.60
CA VAL A 168 -3.76 -15.93 -11.04
C VAL A 168 -2.95 -15.46 -9.84
N THR A 169 -1.67 -15.80 -9.84
CA THR A 169 -0.67 -15.25 -8.92
C THR A 169 0.28 -14.35 -9.70
N ALA A 170 0.57 -13.16 -9.18
CA ALA A 170 1.50 -12.25 -9.83
C ALA A 170 2.32 -11.47 -8.81
N PHE A 171 3.54 -11.11 -9.21
CA PHE A 171 4.43 -10.25 -8.45
C PHE A 171 4.82 -9.02 -9.25
N VAL A 172 4.64 -7.84 -8.62
CA VAL A 172 5.17 -6.57 -9.10
C VAL A 172 6.09 -6.01 -8.01
N LEU A 173 7.34 -5.79 -8.36
CA LEU A 173 8.39 -5.30 -7.45
C LEU A 173 8.81 -3.87 -7.79
N GLY A 174 9.77 -3.35 -7.01
CA GLY A 174 10.35 -2.02 -7.20
C GLY A 174 9.54 -0.91 -6.55
N GLY A 175 9.83 0.34 -6.89
CA GLY A 175 9.09 1.50 -6.44
C GLY A 175 7.68 1.55 -7.02
N HIS A 176 6.74 2.12 -6.26
CA HIS A 176 5.35 2.26 -6.68
C HIS A 176 5.21 3.42 -7.68
N GLY A 177 4.91 3.13 -8.94
CA GLY A 177 4.77 4.09 -10.03
C GLY A 177 5.28 3.54 -11.35
N ASP A 178 5.67 4.45 -12.27
CA ASP A 178 6.04 4.11 -13.65
C ASP A 178 7.24 3.18 -13.79
N THR A 179 8.07 3.09 -12.74
CA THR A 179 9.28 2.25 -12.69
C THR A 179 9.03 0.88 -12.05
N MET A 180 7.77 0.53 -11.71
CA MET A 180 7.45 -0.78 -11.17
C MET A 180 7.87 -1.92 -12.11
N VAL A 181 8.19 -3.06 -11.53
CA VAL A 181 8.76 -4.22 -12.25
C VAL A 181 7.84 -5.43 -12.13
N PRO A 182 6.85 -5.59 -13.04
CA PRO A 182 6.07 -6.81 -13.13
C PRO A 182 6.95 -8.00 -13.54
N LEU A 183 6.93 -9.07 -12.75
CA LEU A 183 7.77 -10.25 -12.96
C LEU A 183 6.97 -11.39 -13.61
N ALA A 184 7.03 -11.49 -14.94
CA ALA A 184 6.35 -12.55 -15.69
C ALA A 184 6.82 -13.95 -15.26
N ARG A 185 8.11 -14.12 -14.99
CA ARG A 185 8.73 -15.40 -14.59
C ARG A 185 8.23 -15.91 -13.24
N TYR A 186 7.83 -15.02 -12.34
CA TYR A 186 7.25 -15.33 -11.02
C TYR A 186 5.74 -15.15 -10.97
N SER A 187 5.10 -14.97 -12.12
CA SER A 187 3.64 -14.85 -12.22
C SER A 187 3.06 -16.09 -12.92
N THR A 188 1.94 -16.60 -12.40
CA THR A 188 1.38 -17.88 -12.84
C THR A 188 -0.13 -17.81 -13.04
N VAL A 189 -0.64 -18.70 -13.89
CA VAL A 189 -2.07 -19.02 -14.01
C VAL A 189 -2.26 -20.50 -13.69
N GLY A 190 -3.01 -20.82 -12.65
CA GLY A 190 -3.19 -22.20 -12.20
C GLY A 190 -1.87 -22.89 -11.82
N GLY A 191 -0.87 -22.13 -11.37
CA GLY A 191 0.47 -22.63 -11.08
C GLY A 191 1.40 -22.72 -12.29
N ILE A 192 0.92 -22.46 -13.53
CA ILE A 192 1.73 -22.49 -14.75
C ILE A 192 2.38 -21.10 -14.93
N PRO A 193 3.72 -21.02 -15.01
CA PRO A 193 4.41 -19.74 -15.21
C PRO A 193 3.99 -19.06 -16.53
N LEU A 194 3.93 -17.72 -16.55
CA LEU A 194 3.59 -16.97 -17.76
C LEU A 194 4.57 -17.23 -18.91
N THR A 195 5.85 -17.47 -18.59
CA THR A 195 6.88 -17.85 -19.58
C THR A 195 6.55 -19.14 -20.32
N ASP A 196 5.97 -20.11 -19.60
CA ASP A 196 5.57 -21.39 -20.17
C ASP A 196 4.29 -21.23 -21.00
N LEU A 197 3.33 -20.41 -20.53
CA LEU A 197 2.14 -20.07 -21.32
C LEU A 197 2.46 -19.38 -22.64
N VAL A 198 3.51 -18.54 -22.68
CA VAL A 198 4.04 -17.99 -23.94
C VAL A 198 4.60 -19.11 -24.83
N THR A 199 5.41 -20.01 -24.27
CA THR A 199 5.99 -21.14 -25.02
C THR A 199 4.92 -22.09 -25.56
N MET A 200 3.83 -22.30 -24.79
CA MET A 200 2.68 -23.10 -25.20
C MET A 200 1.76 -22.39 -26.21
N GLY A 201 2.01 -21.14 -26.51
CA GLY A 201 1.21 -20.35 -27.46
C GLY A 201 -0.16 -19.88 -26.94
N TRP A 202 -0.36 -19.86 -25.62
CA TRP A 202 -1.60 -19.35 -25.00
C TRP A 202 -1.68 -17.82 -25.04
N VAL A 203 -0.53 -17.15 -25.05
CA VAL A 203 -0.37 -15.71 -25.22
C VAL A 203 0.92 -15.44 -25.98
N THR A 204 0.94 -14.41 -26.82
CA THR A 204 2.18 -13.99 -27.47
C THR A 204 3.04 -13.14 -26.53
N LYS A 205 4.34 -13.07 -26.79
CA LYS A 205 5.26 -12.24 -26.01
C LYS A 205 4.86 -10.76 -26.07
N GLU A 206 4.51 -10.30 -27.26
CA GLU A 206 4.07 -8.91 -27.51
C GLU A 206 2.82 -8.58 -26.69
N ARG A 207 1.84 -9.52 -26.68
CA ARG A 207 0.60 -9.33 -25.91
C ARG A 207 0.86 -9.30 -24.41
N LEU A 208 1.77 -10.12 -23.91
CA LEU A 208 2.17 -10.09 -22.50
C LEU A 208 2.84 -8.75 -22.14
N GLU A 209 3.70 -8.21 -22.99
CA GLU A 209 4.31 -6.89 -22.78
C GLU A 209 3.26 -5.76 -22.78
N GLU A 210 2.22 -5.82 -23.62
CA GLU A 210 1.09 -4.86 -23.56
C GLU A 210 0.37 -4.93 -22.22
N ILE A 211 0.14 -6.12 -21.68
CA ILE A 211 -0.50 -6.32 -20.37
C ILE A 211 0.40 -5.78 -19.24
N ILE A 212 1.69 -6.02 -19.31
CA ILE A 212 2.70 -5.48 -18.40
C ILE A 212 2.69 -3.94 -18.43
N GLN A 213 2.68 -3.36 -19.62
CA GLN A 213 2.63 -1.89 -19.75
C GLN A 213 1.31 -1.33 -19.22
N ARG A 214 0.18 -1.93 -19.54
CA ARG A 214 -1.12 -1.53 -18.98
C ARG A 214 -1.15 -1.62 -17.45
N THR A 215 -0.42 -2.57 -16.86
CA THR A 215 -0.29 -2.67 -15.39
C THR A 215 0.42 -1.45 -14.82
N ARG A 216 1.51 -0.98 -15.46
CA ARG A 216 2.20 0.25 -15.09
C ARG A 216 1.30 1.47 -15.19
N ASP A 217 0.50 1.54 -16.24
CA ASP A 217 -0.41 2.66 -16.54
C ASP A 217 -1.75 2.58 -15.79
N GLY A 218 -2.01 1.51 -15.04
CA GLY A 218 -3.31 1.21 -14.46
C GLY A 218 -3.87 2.29 -13.53
N GLY A 219 -3.02 3.05 -12.85
CA GLY A 219 -3.42 4.22 -12.07
C GLY A 219 -3.84 5.39 -12.96
N ALA A 220 -3.06 5.68 -14.00
CA ALA A 220 -3.34 6.75 -14.96
C ALA A 220 -4.61 6.45 -15.79
N GLU A 221 -4.82 5.20 -16.18
CA GLU A 221 -6.04 4.75 -16.88
C GLU A 221 -7.30 5.11 -16.06
N ILE A 222 -7.32 4.82 -14.76
CA ILE A 222 -8.45 5.13 -13.88
C ILE A 222 -8.66 6.64 -13.74
N VAL A 223 -7.59 7.41 -13.53
CA VAL A 223 -7.66 8.88 -13.46
C VAL A 223 -8.19 9.47 -14.76
N GLY A 224 -7.75 8.97 -15.91
CA GLY A 224 -8.21 9.37 -17.22
C GLY A 224 -9.72 9.13 -17.42
N LEU A 225 -10.26 8.04 -16.90
CA LEU A 225 -11.67 7.69 -16.97
C LEU A 225 -12.52 8.52 -15.98
N LEU A 226 -12.06 8.67 -14.74
CA LEU A 226 -12.80 9.40 -13.70
C LEU A 226 -12.82 10.92 -13.92
N LYS A 227 -11.83 11.48 -14.67
CA LYS A 227 -11.62 12.91 -14.89
C LYS A 227 -11.29 13.69 -13.61
N THR A 228 -11.98 13.38 -12.51
CA THR A 228 -11.75 13.92 -11.17
C THR A 228 -11.63 12.76 -10.17
N GLY A 229 -10.67 12.83 -9.27
CA GLY A 229 -10.45 11.78 -8.26
C GLY A 229 -9.36 10.76 -8.66
N LEU A 230 -9.19 9.79 -7.82
CA LEU A 230 -8.18 8.73 -7.92
C LEU A 230 -8.82 7.37 -7.65
N ALA A 231 -8.10 6.28 -7.96
CA ALA A 231 -8.48 4.94 -7.50
C ALA A 231 -8.52 4.90 -5.96
N TYR A 232 -9.55 4.30 -5.37
CA TYR A 232 -9.68 4.16 -3.93
C TYR A 232 -10.21 2.78 -3.48
N TYR A 233 -10.97 2.08 -4.30
CA TYR A 233 -11.46 0.73 -3.95
C TYR A 233 -10.33 -0.30 -3.88
N ALA A 234 -9.55 -0.45 -4.94
CA ALA A 234 -8.45 -1.41 -4.99
C ALA A 234 -7.30 -1.07 -4.02
N PRO A 235 -6.89 0.20 -3.83
CA PRO A 235 -5.95 0.58 -2.78
C PRO A 235 -6.42 0.21 -1.39
N ALA A 236 -7.70 0.46 -1.06
CA ALA A 236 -8.26 0.10 0.23
C ALA A 236 -8.29 -1.43 0.43
N ALA A 237 -8.75 -2.19 -0.56
CA ALA A 237 -8.76 -3.65 -0.49
C ALA A 237 -7.35 -4.23 -0.28
N SER A 238 -6.34 -3.66 -0.97
CA SER A 238 -4.93 -4.06 -0.84
C SER A 238 -4.39 -3.83 0.57
N ALA A 239 -4.66 -2.67 1.16
CA ALA A 239 -4.21 -2.38 2.52
C ALA A 239 -4.96 -3.23 3.56
N ILE A 240 -6.23 -3.52 3.35
CA ILE A 240 -7.01 -4.43 4.22
C ILE A 240 -6.46 -5.86 4.15
N GLU A 241 -6.00 -6.34 2.99
CA GLU A 241 -5.32 -7.65 2.90
C GLU A 241 -4.05 -7.69 3.77
N MET A 242 -3.27 -6.60 3.77
CA MET A 242 -2.08 -6.49 4.60
C MET A 242 -2.44 -6.43 6.10
N ALA A 243 -3.43 -5.63 6.48
CA ALA A 243 -3.92 -5.52 7.86
C ALA A 243 -4.49 -6.85 8.37
N GLU A 244 -5.28 -7.54 7.57
CA GLU A 244 -5.83 -8.86 7.89
C GLU A 244 -4.72 -9.91 8.09
N SER A 245 -3.66 -9.85 7.27
CA SER A 245 -2.52 -10.75 7.43
C SER A 245 -1.81 -10.54 8.77
N TYR A 246 -1.65 -9.29 9.19
CA TYR A 246 -1.08 -8.95 10.49
C TYR A 246 -1.99 -9.37 11.65
N LEU A 247 -3.25 -8.92 11.64
CA LEU A 247 -4.20 -9.11 12.74
C LEU A 247 -4.56 -10.58 13.00
N LYS A 248 -4.60 -11.40 11.94
CA LYS A 248 -4.93 -12.82 11.99
C LYS A 248 -3.71 -13.74 11.89
N ASP A 249 -2.50 -13.20 11.94
CA ASP A 249 -1.23 -13.94 11.81
C ASP A 249 -1.18 -14.89 10.60
N LYS A 250 -1.66 -14.42 9.44
CA LYS A 250 -1.85 -15.29 8.26
C LYS A 250 -0.55 -15.67 7.55
N LYS A 251 0.55 -14.97 7.83
CA LYS A 251 1.85 -15.20 7.16
C LYS A 251 1.77 -15.09 5.63
N ARG A 252 0.93 -14.19 5.12
CA ARG A 252 0.81 -14.00 3.67
C ARG A 252 2.13 -13.48 3.09
N VAL A 253 2.48 -13.98 1.93
CA VAL A 253 3.56 -13.43 1.10
C VAL A 253 2.96 -12.37 0.20
N LEU A 254 3.27 -11.10 0.48
CA LEU A 254 2.70 -9.96 -0.21
C LEU A 254 3.82 -9.04 -0.72
N PRO A 255 3.76 -8.56 -1.97
CA PRO A 255 4.72 -7.57 -2.46
C PRO A 255 4.39 -6.19 -1.85
N CYS A 256 5.22 -5.74 -0.93
CA CYS A 256 5.04 -4.49 -0.18
C CYS A 256 6.32 -3.67 -0.19
N ALA A 257 6.20 -2.35 -0.06
CA ALA A 257 7.37 -1.51 0.20
C ALA A 257 7.83 -1.74 1.64
N ALA A 258 8.92 -2.50 1.78
CA ALA A 258 9.54 -2.87 3.05
C ALA A 258 10.94 -2.28 3.17
N HIS A 259 11.39 -2.04 4.41
CA HIS A 259 12.74 -1.54 4.68
C HIS A 259 13.79 -2.61 4.40
N LEU A 260 14.69 -2.33 3.45
CA LEU A 260 15.77 -3.22 3.06
C LEU A 260 17.05 -2.94 3.85
N THR A 261 17.70 -4.01 4.31
CA THR A 261 18.94 -3.98 5.11
C THR A 261 20.10 -4.69 4.43
N GLY A 262 19.99 -4.91 3.12
CA GLY A 262 20.99 -5.59 2.30
C GLY A 262 20.40 -6.51 1.24
N GLN A 263 19.12 -6.88 1.37
CA GLN A 263 18.41 -7.69 0.38
C GLN A 263 18.43 -6.96 -0.97
N TYR A 264 18.54 -7.70 -2.07
CA TYR A 264 18.68 -7.17 -3.43
C TYR A 264 19.86 -6.19 -3.62
N GLY A 265 20.80 -6.10 -2.66
CA GLY A 265 21.89 -5.13 -2.65
C GLY A 265 21.49 -3.72 -2.20
N VAL A 266 20.28 -3.54 -1.66
CA VAL A 266 19.71 -2.25 -1.24
C VAL A 266 19.76 -2.12 0.29
N LYS A 267 20.09 -0.92 0.80
CA LYS A 267 20.12 -0.61 2.23
C LYS A 267 19.39 0.69 2.54
N ASP A 268 18.77 0.74 3.72
CA ASP A 268 18.15 1.93 4.32
C ASP A 268 17.07 2.61 3.45
N MET A 269 16.40 1.84 2.60
CA MET A 269 15.30 2.30 1.77
C MET A 269 14.10 1.36 1.85
N TYR A 270 12.92 1.89 1.59
CA TYR A 270 11.71 1.13 1.39
C TYR A 270 11.52 0.88 -0.11
N VAL A 271 11.44 -0.37 -0.50
CA VAL A 271 11.24 -0.79 -1.90
C VAL A 271 10.27 -1.97 -1.93
N GLY A 272 9.42 -2.03 -2.95
CA GLY A 272 8.48 -3.12 -3.17
C GLY A 272 9.18 -4.44 -3.43
N VAL A 273 9.05 -5.39 -2.50
CA VAL A 273 9.64 -6.73 -2.54
C VAL A 273 8.69 -7.75 -1.90
N PRO A 274 8.82 -9.05 -2.17
CA PRO A 274 8.00 -10.05 -1.52
C PRO A 274 8.29 -10.10 -0.01
N THR A 275 7.27 -9.87 0.82
CA THR A 275 7.36 -9.83 2.27
C THR A 275 6.39 -10.81 2.91
N VAL A 276 6.79 -11.45 4.00
CA VAL A 276 5.90 -12.22 4.87
C VAL A 276 5.37 -11.28 5.94
N ILE A 277 4.06 -11.08 5.95
CA ILE A 277 3.35 -10.29 6.97
C ILE A 277 2.62 -11.23 7.93
N GLY A 278 2.94 -11.13 9.20
CA GLY A 278 2.29 -11.86 10.28
C GLY A 278 2.19 -10.99 11.53
N ALA A 279 1.86 -11.56 12.69
CA ALA A 279 1.69 -10.84 13.95
C ALA A 279 2.94 -10.06 14.40
N GLY A 280 4.13 -10.44 13.94
CA GLY A 280 5.38 -9.71 14.14
C GLY A 280 5.53 -8.45 13.27
N GLY A 281 4.62 -8.21 12.32
CA GLY A 281 4.75 -7.18 11.29
C GLY A 281 5.36 -7.75 10.01
N VAL A 282 6.31 -7.07 9.41
CA VAL A 282 7.16 -7.63 8.35
C VAL A 282 8.15 -8.60 9.00
N GLU A 283 7.87 -9.89 8.89
CA GLU A 283 8.66 -10.92 9.58
C GLU A 283 9.84 -11.43 8.74
N ARG A 284 9.70 -11.37 7.43
CA ARG A 284 10.74 -11.79 6.50
C ARG A 284 10.58 -11.11 5.14
N ILE A 285 11.69 -10.74 4.54
CA ILE A 285 11.79 -10.37 3.13
C ILE A 285 12.31 -11.58 2.37
N ILE A 286 11.66 -11.92 1.26
CA ILE A 286 12.09 -13.03 0.40
C ILE A 286 12.95 -12.42 -0.72
N ASP A 287 14.24 -12.73 -0.68
CA ASP A 287 15.21 -12.30 -1.70
C ASP A 287 15.16 -13.31 -2.85
N ILE A 288 14.34 -13.01 -3.87
CA ILE A 288 14.20 -13.88 -5.05
C ILE A 288 15.30 -13.59 -6.07
N ASP A 289 15.66 -14.61 -6.81
CA ASP A 289 16.69 -14.49 -7.86
C ASP A 289 16.14 -13.76 -9.09
N LEU A 290 16.72 -12.59 -9.40
CA LEU A 290 16.40 -11.79 -10.57
C LEU A 290 17.39 -12.09 -11.69
N ASN A 291 16.88 -12.35 -12.90
CA ASN A 291 17.73 -12.43 -14.07
C ASN A 291 18.30 -11.04 -14.43
N LYS A 292 19.24 -10.99 -15.37
CA LYS A 292 19.92 -9.74 -15.72
C LYS A 292 18.96 -8.60 -16.09
N THR A 293 17.95 -8.85 -16.91
CA THR A 293 16.98 -7.84 -17.35
C THR A 293 16.08 -7.38 -16.20
N GLU A 294 15.62 -8.32 -15.38
CA GLU A 294 14.82 -8.03 -14.16
C GLU A 294 15.63 -7.20 -13.15
N LYS A 295 16.92 -7.55 -12.96
CA LYS A 295 17.82 -6.81 -12.06
C LYS A 295 18.07 -5.40 -12.55
N GLU A 296 18.35 -5.21 -13.85
CA GLU A 296 18.52 -3.88 -14.44
C GLU A 296 17.28 -3.01 -14.28
N ALA A 297 16.08 -3.57 -14.50
CA ALA A 297 14.81 -2.87 -14.29
C ALA A 297 14.60 -2.53 -12.80
N PHE A 298 14.90 -3.47 -11.90
CA PHE A 298 14.79 -3.27 -10.46
C PHE A 298 15.76 -2.19 -9.98
N ASP A 299 17.04 -2.21 -10.42
CA ASP A 299 18.04 -1.22 -10.04
C ASP A 299 17.66 0.19 -10.51
N LYS A 300 17.09 0.31 -11.72
CA LYS A 300 16.53 1.57 -12.22
C LYS A 300 15.40 2.08 -11.31
N SER A 301 14.53 1.18 -10.88
CA SER A 301 13.42 1.49 -9.98
C SER A 301 13.92 1.94 -8.60
N VAL A 302 14.91 1.23 -8.03
CA VAL A 302 15.59 1.62 -6.79
C VAL A 302 16.24 2.99 -6.90
N GLY A 303 16.89 3.29 -8.02
CA GLY A 303 17.49 4.62 -8.29
C GLY A 303 16.44 5.74 -8.27
N ALA A 304 15.24 5.48 -8.79
CA ALA A 304 14.14 6.45 -8.72
C ALA A 304 13.66 6.69 -7.29
N VAL A 305 13.56 5.65 -6.48
CA VAL A 305 13.21 5.76 -5.05
C VAL A 305 14.29 6.51 -4.28
N ALA A 306 15.58 6.21 -4.51
CA ALA A 306 16.70 6.92 -3.90
C ALA A 306 16.65 8.44 -4.18
N GLY A 307 16.40 8.81 -5.43
CA GLY A 307 16.24 10.22 -5.80
C GLY A 307 15.05 10.91 -5.10
N LEU A 308 13.97 10.17 -4.80
CA LEU A 308 12.86 10.70 -3.99
C LEU A 308 13.27 10.92 -2.54
N CYS A 309 13.96 9.96 -1.93
CA CYS A 309 14.45 10.09 -0.56
C CYS A 309 15.45 11.24 -0.41
N GLU A 310 16.35 11.42 -1.38
CA GLU A 310 17.28 12.55 -1.42
C GLU A 310 16.55 13.88 -1.50
N ALA A 311 15.54 13.99 -2.36
CA ALA A 311 14.69 15.19 -2.43
C ALA A 311 13.99 15.47 -1.10
N CYS A 312 13.50 14.42 -0.40
CA CYS A 312 12.93 14.56 0.93
C CYS A 312 13.93 15.10 1.97
N ILE A 313 15.19 14.62 1.95
CA ILE A 313 16.26 15.11 2.84
C ILE A 313 16.57 16.58 2.57
N ASN A 314 16.56 17.00 1.31
CA ASN A 314 16.80 18.39 0.93
C ASN A 314 15.69 19.33 1.43
N ILE A 315 14.43 18.84 1.44
CA ILE A 315 13.28 19.60 1.96
C ILE A 315 13.23 19.57 3.50
N ALA A 316 13.50 18.41 4.10
CA ALA A 316 13.43 18.18 5.54
C ALA A 316 14.74 17.55 6.05
N PRO A 317 15.78 18.34 6.37
CA PRO A 317 17.09 17.82 6.80
C PRO A 317 17.08 16.96 8.07
N ALA A 318 16.01 17.01 8.86
CA ALA A 318 15.82 16.14 10.02
C ALA A 318 15.68 14.63 9.64
N LEU A 319 15.54 14.31 8.36
CA LEU A 319 15.47 12.94 7.84
C LEU A 319 16.85 12.29 7.57
N LYS A 320 17.95 13.04 7.75
CA LYS A 320 19.32 12.53 7.58
C LYS A 320 19.67 11.39 8.54
#